data_5e156c9b746efc99cdb3d39faaf0088b
#
_entry.id   5e156c9b746efc99cdb3d39faaf0088b
#
_cell.length_a   1.000
_cell.length_b   1.000
_cell.length_c   1.000
_cell.angle_alpha   90.00
_cell.angle_beta   90.00
_cell.angle_gamma   90.00
#
_symmetry.space_group_name_H-M   'P 1'
#
loop_
_entity.id
_entity.type
_entity.pdbx_description
1 polymer ?
#
loop_
_entity_poly.entity_id
_entity_poly.type
_entity_poly.pdbx_seq_one_letter_code
_entity_poly.pdbx_strand_id
1 'polypeptide(L)'
;SLDYCVXXXXRWDLAKFTXXXXKIGSSMKSVGXXXSIGRNFEEAFQKALRMVDENVXGFDPNIKKVNXXEDELREPTDKRMFVLAAALRQGYTVEKLYELTKIDKWFLSKFQNIIDYYKILETTKSGSIPFDILKKAKKIGFSDKQIAAAVKSTEVAVRKLREEYKITPFVKKIDTVAAEWPASTNYLYLTYNGSTHDLEFPGGFIMVLGSGVYRIGSSVEFDWCAVGCLRELRNQGKKTIMINYNPETVSTDYDMSDRLYFEEISFEVVMDIYNIEHPDGVILS
;
A
#
# COMPACT_ATOMS: atom_id res chain seq x y z
N SER A 1 -17.26 15.01 0.30
CA SER A 1 -15.82 15.22 0.39
C SER A 1 -15.10 13.89 0.33
N LEU A 2 -13.90 13.95 -0.22
CA LEU A 2 -13.10 12.75 -0.34
C LEU A 2 -12.38 12.45 0.96
N ASP A 3 -12.42 11.20 1.34
CA ASP A 3 -11.81 10.80 2.59
C ASP A 3 -10.54 9.99 2.39
N TYR A 4 -9.99 9.99 1.17
CA TYR A 4 -8.79 9.19 0.95
C TYR A 4 -7.84 9.89 0.00
N CYS A 5 -6.57 9.42 0.01
CA CYS A 5 -5.49 9.89 -0.85
C CYS A 5 -5.08 8.76 -1.79
N VAL A 6 -4.73 9.16 -2.99
CA VAL A 6 -4.23 8.17 -3.94
C VAL A 6 -2.86 8.59 -4.42
N UNK A 7 -2.01 7.81 -4.46
CA UNK A 7 -0.73 8.16 -4.85
C UNK A 7 -0.48 7.38 -6.05
N UNK A 8 -0.22 7.82 -6.82
CA UNK A 8 0.03 7.28 -7.95
C UNK A 8 1.45 7.23 -8.02
N UNK A 9 1.73 6.49 -7.92
CA UNK A 9 3.05 6.46 -7.96
C UNK A 9 3.39 5.70 -9.13
N UNK A 10 3.68 6.24 -9.74
CA UNK A 10 4.22 5.69 -10.76
C UNK A 10 5.49 5.24 -10.31
N ARG A 11 5.95 4.16 -10.84
CA ARG A 11 7.24 3.62 -10.55
C ARG A 11 8.38 4.55 -10.98
N TRP A 12 8.22 5.09 -12.19
CA TRP A 12 9.22 6.04 -12.71
C TRP A 12 9.13 7.39 -12.03
N ASP A 13 7.94 7.71 -11.55
CA ASP A 13 7.71 9.05 -11.05
C ASP A 13 8.06 9.22 -9.59
N LEU A 14 8.42 8.16 -8.89
CA LEU A 14 8.89 8.32 -7.52
C LEU A 14 10.14 9.16 -7.45
N ALA A 15 10.90 9.19 -8.54
CA ALA A 15 12.09 10.02 -8.58
C ALA A 15 11.76 11.50 -8.64
N LYS A 16 10.67 11.83 -9.29
CA LYS A 16 10.23 13.22 -9.47
C LYS A 16 8.95 13.47 -8.70
N PHE A 17 8.87 13.02 -7.50
CA PHE A 17 7.63 13.01 -6.77
C PHE A 17 6.87 14.32 -6.87
N THR A 18 5.67 14.25 -7.43
CA THR A 18 4.75 15.37 -7.50
C THR A 18 3.42 14.91 -6.95
N UNK A 19 3.00 15.57 -6.19
CA UNK A 19 1.95 15.20 -5.59
C UNK A 19 0.78 14.96 -6.02
N UNK A 20 0.81 14.15 -5.70
CA UNK A 20 -0.14 13.90 -6.08
C UNK A 20 -1.05 13.69 -5.13
N UNK A 21 -0.99 14.10 -4.51
CA UNK A 21 -1.72 13.96 -3.75
C UNK A 21 -2.77 14.52 -4.04
N UNK A 22 -3.15 14.26 -4.51
CA UNK A 22 -4.21 14.77 -4.91
C UNK A 22 -5.25 14.03 -4.39
N LYS A 23 -6.16 14.69 -4.10
CA LYS A 23 -7.43 14.08 -3.81
C LYS A 23 -8.00 13.63 -5.12
N ILE A 24 -8.18 12.40 -5.26
CA ILE A 24 -8.66 11.86 -6.50
C ILE A 24 -10.11 11.46 -6.36
N GLY A 25 -10.90 11.99 -7.25
CA GLY A 25 -12.31 11.64 -7.28
C GLY A 25 -12.52 10.28 -7.84
N SER A 26 -12.64 10.21 -9.12
CA SER A 26 -13.15 9.00 -9.72
C SER A 26 -12.21 8.28 -10.64
N SER A 27 -11.23 8.95 -11.19
CA SER A 27 -10.41 8.29 -12.18
C SER A 27 -9.09 7.92 -11.57
N MET A 28 -8.82 6.66 -11.53
CA MET A 28 -7.53 6.16 -11.12
C MET A 28 -6.81 5.76 -12.36
N LYS A 29 -6.32 6.74 -13.05
CA LYS A 29 -5.55 6.48 -14.25
C LYS A 29 -4.10 6.33 -13.86
N SER A 30 -3.57 5.18 -14.06
CA SER A 30 -2.15 4.98 -13.82
C SER A 30 -1.66 3.91 -14.77
N VAL A 31 -0.70 4.26 -15.51
CA VAL A 31 -0.02 3.30 -16.36
C VAL A 31 1.27 2.94 -15.67
N GLY A 32 1.39 1.68 -15.35
CA GLY A 32 2.57 1.25 -14.64
C GLY A 32 2.67 1.80 -13.23
N UNK A 33 1.64 2.15 -12.55
CA UNK A 33 1.76 2.75 -11.30
C UNK A 33 1.14 1.90 -10.31
N UNK A 34 1.29 2.30 -9.37
CA UNK A 34 0.68 1.72 -8.38
C UNK A 34 -0.34 2.63 -7.91
N UNK A 35 -1.13 2.37 -7.74
CA UNK A 35 -2.09 3.09 -7.26
C UNK A 35 -2.26 2.66 -5.94
N SER A 36 -1.96 3.32 -5.16
CA SER A 36 -2.09 3.08 -3.73
C SER A 36 -3.10 4.05 -3.11
N ILE A 37 -3.89 3.55 -2.21
CA ILE A 37 -4.96 4.34 -1.61
C ILE A 37 -4.85 4.27 -0.10
N GLY A 38 -4.92 5.42 0.55
CA GLY A 38 -4.91 5.52 2.00
C GLY A 38 -5.75 6.70 2.44
N ARG A 39 -5.89 6.85 3.73
CA ARG A 39 -6.71 7.94 4.26
C ARG A 39 -5.88 9.06 4.86
N ASN A 40 -4.57 8.93 4.80
CA ASN A 40 -3.68 10.08 4.97
C ASN A 40 -2.51 9.86 4.03
N PHE A 41 -1.70 10.90 3.89
CA PHE A 41 -0.62 10.84 2.92
C PHE A 41 0.39 9.74 3.26
N GLU A 42 0.77 9.68 4.52
CA GLU A 42 1.80 8.72 4.93
C GLU A 42 1.38 7.29 4.62
N GLU A 43 0.12 6.97 4.90
CA GLU A 43 -0.39 5.62 4.63
C GLU A 43 -0.32 5.30 3.15
N ALA A 44 -0.80 6.21 2.31
CA ALA A 44 -0.78 5.97 0.86
C ALA A 44 0.64 5.92 0.32
N PHE A 45 1.51 6.79 0.82
CA PHE A 45 2.88 6.85 0.33
C PHE A 45 3.65 5.57 0.65
N GLN A 46 3.54 5.07 1.87
CA GLN A 46 4.26 3.86 2.22
C GLN A 46 3.72 2.65 1.46
N LYS A 47 2.41 2.60 1.23
CA LYS A 47 1.86 1.55 0.37
C LYS A 47 2.46 1.62 -1.03
N ALA A 48 2.56 2.83 -1.59
CA ALA A 48 3.10 2.97 -2.93
C ALA A 48 4.54 2.45 -3.01
N LEU A 49 5.33 2.75 -2.01
CA LEU A 49 6.72 2.28 -2.01
C LEU A 49 6.79 0.75 -2.01
N ARG A 50 5.93 0.11 -1.25
CA ARG A 50 5.93 -1.35 -1.21
C ARG A 50 5.45 -1.96 -2.51
N MET A 51 4.55 -1.26 -3.20
CA MET A 51 4.01 -1.79 -4.45
C MET A 51 5.01 -1.74 -5.60
N VAL A 52 5.91 -0.76 -5.59
CA VAL A 52 6.86 -0.67 -6.68
C VAL A 52 8.05 -1.60 -6.51
N ASP A 53 8.29 -2.10 -5.30
CA ASP A 53 9.42 -2.98 -5.06
C ASP A 53 9.09 -3.92 -3.91
N GLU A 54 9.01 -5.21 -4.21
CA GLU A 54 8.62 -6.20 -3.20
C GLU A 54 9.63 -6.32 -2.08
N ASN A 55 10.84 -5.83 -2.27
CA ASN A 55 11.89 -5.90 -1.26
C ASN A 55 11.90 -4.71 -0.33
N VAL A 56 10.98 -3.80 -0.54
CA VAL A 56 10.94 -2.58 0.24
C VAL A 56 9.78 -2.66 1.25
N UNK A 57 10.08 -2.33 2.37
CA UNK A 57 9.21 -2.40 3.33
C UNK A 57 8.45 -1.30 3.56
N GLY A 58 8.71 -0.20 3.10
CA GLY A 58 8.17 1.12 3.31
C GLY A 58 9.26 2.17 3.19
N PHE A 59 9.01 3.32 3.73
CA PHE A 59 9.97 4.42 3.68
C PHE A 59 11.06 4.14 4.72
N ASP A 60 12.13 3.51 4.27
CA ASP A 60 13.13 2.92 5.15
C ASP A 60 14.44 3.68 5.06
N PRO A 61 14.91 4.26 6.17
CA PRO A 61 16.16 5.03 6.15
C PRO A 61 17.40 4.18 6.09
N ASN A 62 17.27 2.86 6.15
CA ASN A 62 18.43 1.98 6.19
C ASN A 62 18.77 1.35 4.86
N ILE A 63 17.99 1.61 3.81
CA ILE A 63 18.23 1.01 2.50
C ILE A 63 19.46 1.61 1.84
N LYS A 64 19.63 2.92 1.96
CA LYS A 64 20.75 3.62 1.34
C LYS A 64 21.60 4.29 2.39
N LYS A 65 22.91 4.21 2.22
CA LYS A 65 23.81 5.01 3.03
C LYS A 65 24.04 6.32 2.31
N VAL A 66 24.01 7.42 3.07
CA VAL A 66 24.17 8.75 2.46
C VAL A 66 25.62 9.11 2.49
N ASN A 67 26.29 9.04 1.36
CA ASN A 67 27.66 9.52 1.22
C ASN A 67 27.66 10.85 0.51
N UNK A 68 26.95 10.94 -0.30
CA UNK A 68 26.95 12.05 -0.89
C UNK A 68 25.70 12.53 -0.95
N UNK A 69 25.49 12.60 -0.23
CA UNK A 69 24.31 12.80 -0.05
C UNK A 69 23.70 13.76 -0.81
N GLU A 70 24.33 14.86 -0.84
CA GLU A 70 23.74 16.01 -1.50
C GLU A 70 23.66 15.84 -3.00
N ASP A 71 24.69 15.23 -3.59
CA ASP A 71 24.64 15.00 -5.02
C ASP A 71 23.51 14.05 -5.36
N GLU A 72 23.33 13.00 -4.57
CA GLU A 72 22.26 12.04 -4.80
C GLU A 72 20.90 12.65 -4.58
N LEU A 73 20.81 13.61 -3.67
CA LEU A 73 19.53 14.28 -3.42
C LEU A 73 19.17 15.21 -4.57
N ARG A 74 20.16 15.82 -5.21
CA ARG A 74 19.89 16.70 -6.33
C ARG A 74 19.44 15.94 -7.58
N GLU A 75 19.84 14.68 -7.70
CA GLU A 75 19.55 13.89 -8.89
C GLU A 75 18.20 13.20 -8.74
N PRO A 76 17.26 13.44 -9.64
CA PRO A 76 15.93 12.83 -9.52
C PRO A 76 15.92 11.39 -10.05
N THR A 77 16.60 10.51 -9.36
CA THR A 77 16.65 9.10 -9.74
C THR A 77 15.60 8.31 -8.96
N ASP A 78 15.40 7.07 -9.35
CA ASP A 78 14.43 6.23 -8.68
C ASP A 78 14.84 5.83 -7.26
N LYS A 79 16.10 6.08 -6.91
CA LYS A 79 16.59 5.77 -5.57
C LYS A 79 16.55 6.97 -4.65
N ARG A 80 16.16 8.13 -5.17
CA ARG A 80 16.22 9.37 -4.39
C ARG A 80 15.35 9.31 -3.13
N MET A 81 14.23 8.59 -3.19
CA MET A 81 13.38 8.54 -2.01
C MET A 81 14.08 7.88 -0.83
N PHE A 82 14.92 6.90 -1.09
CA PHE A 82 15.61 6.24 0.01
C PHE A 82 16.82 7.02 0.49
N VAL A 83 17.43 7.79 -0.41
CA VAL A 83 18.45 8.74 0.01
C VAL A 83 17.81 9.83 0.90
N LEU A 84 16.62 10.26 0.52
CA LEU A 84 15.87 11.22 1.32
C LEU A 84 15.59 10.66 2.71
N ALA A 85 15.16 9.42 2.80
CA ALA A 85 14.89 8.80 4.09
C ALA A 85 16.15 8.80 4.96
N ALA A 86 17.27 8.42 4.38
CA ALA A 86 18.52 8.38 5.12
C ALA A 86 18.95 9.78 5.55
N ALA A 87 18.77 10.77 4.69
CA ALA A 87 19.13 12.15 5.03
C ALA A 87 18.28 12.66 6.19
N LEU A 88 16.97 12.38 6.14
CA LEU A 88 16.10 12.80 7.24
C LEU A 88 16.54 12.14 8.55
N ARG A 89 16.91 10.87 8.48
CA ARG A 89 17.37 10.19 9.68
C ARG A 89 18.64 10.85 10.23
N GLN A 90 19.51 11.34 9.36
CA GLN A 90 20.73 11.99 9.78
C GLN A 90 20.52 13.39 10.30
N GLY A 91 19.31 13.93 10.19
CA GLY A 91 19.03 15.23 10.72
C GLY A 91 18.94 16.36 9.71
N TYR A 92 18.95 16.03 8.42
CA TYR A 92 18.72 17.07 7.41
C TYR A 92 17.37 17.71 7.66
N THR A 93 17.33 19.02 7.59
CA THR A 93 16.07 19.73 7.82
C THR A 93 15.24 19.77 6.56
N VAL A 94 13.94 20.01 6.75
CA VAL A 94 13.04 20.18 5.62
C VAL A 94 13.53 21.30 4.71
N GLU A 95 14.02 22.39 5.32
CA GLU A 95 14.50 23.51 4.53
C GLU A 95 15.70 23.14 3.68
N LYS A 96 16.65 22.42 4.26
CA LYS A 96 17.82 21.99 3.51
C LYS A 96 17.45 21.03 2.40
N LEU A 97 16.55 20.10 2.71
CA LEU A 97 16.12 19.15 1.70
C LEU A 97 15.36 19.82 0.57
N TYR A 98 14.59 20.87 0.89
CA TYR A 98 13.95 21.64 -0.17
C TYR A 98 14.99 22.28 -1.08
N GLU A 99 16.04 22.84 -0.51
CA GLU A 99 17.09 23.45 -1.32
C GLU A 99 17.70 22.44 -2.28
N LEU A 100 17.90 21.22 -1.80
CA LEU A 100 18.58 20.21 -2.60
C LEU A 100 17.68 19.53 -3.60
N THR A 101 16.45 19.26 -3.23
CA THR A 101 15.57 18.42 -4.05
C THR A 101 14.50 19.19 -4.79
N LYS A 102 14.15 20.38 -4.31
CA LYS A 102 13.02 21.16 -4.80
C LYS A 102 11.68 20.46 -4.63
N ILE A 103 11.64 19.45 -3.81
CA ILE A 103 10.38 18.82 -3.44
C ILE A 103 9.66 19.74 -2.47
N ASP A 104 8.36 19.94 -2.70
CA ASP A 104 7.56 20.84 -1.88
C ASP A 104 7.70 20.49 -0.39
N LYS A 105 7.83 21.50 0.44
CA LYS A 105 8.06 21.31 1.86
C LYS A 105 6.91 20.56 2.54
N TRP A 106 5.70 20.66 2.01
CA TRP A 106 4.61 19.92 2.58
C TRP A 106 4.90 18.41 2.52
N PHE A 107 5.36 17.93 1.37
CA PHE A 107 5.70 16.52 1.26
C PHE A 107 6.89 16.17 2.14
N LEU A 108 7.88 17.05 2.17
CA LEU A 108 9.06 16.76 3.00
C LEU A 108 8.67 16.65 4.47
N SER A 109 7.72 17.46 4.92
CA SER A 109 7.28 17.36 6.30
C SER A 109 6.54 16.06 6.56
N LYS A 110 5.82 15.54 5.57
CA LYS A 110 5.17 14.24 5.72
C LYS A 110 6.19 13.11 5.78
N PHE A 111 7.22 13.20 4.95
CA PHE A 111 8.30 12.21 5.02
C PHE A 111 8.98 12.25 6.37
N GLN A 112 9.16 13.45 6.92
CA GLN A 112 9.76 13.63 8.23
C GLN A 112 8.92 12.92 9.30
N ASN A 113 7.60 13.00 9.20
CA ASN A 113 6.73 12.32 10.16
C ASN A 113 7.02 10.82 10.20
N ILE A 114 7.22 10.23 9.04
CA ILE A 114 7.47 8.80 8.98
C ILE A 114 8.82 8.47 9.62
N ILE A 115 9.84 9.25 9.29
CA ILE A 115 11.18 8.97 9.84
C ILE A 115 11.22 9.22 11.35
N ASP A 116 10.54 10.26 11.81
CA ASP A 116 10.46 10.49 13.25
C ASP A 116 9.81 9.30 13.94
N TYR A 117 8.78 8.74 13.33
CA TYR A 117 8.12 7.61 13.95
C TYR A 117 8.97 6.35 13.88
N TYR A 118 9.74 6.21 12.81
CA TYR A 118 10.69 5.11 12.73
C TYR A 118 11.64 5.14 13.93
N LYS A 119 12.13 6.33 14.27
CA LYS A 119 13.01 6.48 15.41
C LYS A 119 12.33 6.09 16.72
N ILE A 120 11.05 6.44 16.85
CA ILE A 120 10.28 6.03 18.04
C ILE A 120 10.21 4.52 18.12
N LEU A 121 9.92 3.87 17.01
CA LEU A 121 9.87 2.41 17.01
C LEU A 121 11.21 1.80 17.37
N GLU A 122 12.29 2.39 16.90
CA GLU A 122 13.61 1.85 17.21
C GLU A 122 13.96 1.92 18.69
N THR A 123 13.37 2.84 19.41
CA THR A 123 13.60 2.92 20.86
C THR A 123 12.68 2.02 21.66
N THR A 124 11.77 1.32 20.99
CA THR A 124 10.80 0.46 21.65
C THR A 124 11.38 -0.94 21.77
N LYS A 125 11.21 -1.54 22.94
CA LYS A 125 11.73 -2.88 23.16
C LYS A 125 10.93 -3.93 22.41
N SER A 126 11.65 -4.91 21.88
CA SER A 126 11.02 -6.01 21.16
C SER A 126 10.04 -6.74 22.07
N GLY A 127 8.90 -7.10 21.51
CA GLY A 127 7.92 -7.89 22.23
C GLY A 127 7.06 -7.12 23.21
N SER A 128 7.28 -5.83 23.33
CA SER A 128 6.54 -5.03 24.28
C SER A 128 6.07 -3.70 23.69
N ILE A 129 5.71 -3.71 22.42
CA ILE A 129 5.26 -2.48 21.78
C ILE A 129 3.93 -2.05 22.41
N PRO A 130 3.86 -0.84 22.97
CA PRO A 130 2.58 -0.38 23.53
C PRO A 130 1.50 -0.25 22.46
N PHE A 131 0.26 -0.40 22.89
CA PHE A 131 -0.87 -0.33 21.99
C PHE A 131 -0.86 0.94 21.15
N ASP A 132 -0.68 2.08 21.81
CA ASP A 132 -0.75 3.35 21.10
C ASP A 132 0.36 3.48 20.06
N ILE A 133 1.53 2.97 20.38
CA ILE A 133 2.64 3.08 19.44
C ILE A 133 2.40 2.19 18.22
N LEU A 134 1.93 0.97 18.46
CA LEU A 134 1.66 0.07 17.35
C LEU A 134 0.52 0.60 16.49
N LYS A 135 -0.54 1.07 17.11
CA LYS A 135 -1.69 1.58 16.37
C LYS A 135 -1.30 2.77 15.51
N LYS A 136 -0.54 3.71 16.07
CA LYS A 136 -0.12 4.88 15.30
C LYS A 136 0.78 4.48 14.14
N ALA A 137 1.68 3.52 14.36
CA ALA A 137 2.54 3.06 13.28
C ALA A 137 1.70 2.53 12.11
N LYS A 138 0.67 1.74 12.42
CA LYS A 138 -0.19 1.22 11.35
C LYS A 138 -0.95 2.34 10.65
N LYS A 139 -1.39 3.33 11.39
CA LYS A 139 -2.14 4.43 10.81
C LYS A 139 -1.31 5.28 9.85
N ILE A 140 -0.01 5.34 10.05
CA ILE A 140 0.84 6.09 9.12
C ILE A 140 1.57 5.16 8.15
N GLY A 141 1.04 3.96 7.97
CA GLY A 141 1.41 3.12 6.84
C GLY A 141 2.55 2.15 7.03
N PHE A 142 3.04 1.99 8.25
CA PHE A 142 4.12 1.03 8.48
C PHE A 142 3.60 -0.39 8.27
N SER A 143 4.32 -1.18 7.49
CA SER A 143 4.00 -2.59 7.37
C SER A 143 4.45 -3.34 8.62
N ASP A 144 3.89 -4.53 8.83
CA ASP A 144 4.34 -5.35 9.94
C ASP A 144 5.82 -5.69 9.82
N LYS A 145 6.28 -5.93 8.59
CA LYS A 145 7.69 -6.18 8.36
C LYS A 145 8.57 -5.00 8.75
N GLN A 146 8.12 -3.79 8.41
CA GLN A 146 8.89 -2.60 8.71
C GLN A 146 8.94 -2.37 10.22
N ILE A 147 7.82 -2.57 10.90
CA ILE A 147 7.79 -2.45 12.34
C ILE A 147 8.72 -3.49 12.97
N ALA A 148 8.64 -4.72 12.48
CA ALA A 148 9.49 -5.78 13.02
C ALA A 148 10.97 -5.44 12.89
N ALA A 149 11.36 -4.90 11.73
CA ALA A 149 12.76 -4.52 11.54
C ALA A 149 13.17 -3.44 12.53
N ALA A 150 12.29 -2.47 12.76
CA ALA A 150 12.62 -1.36 13.67
C ALA A 150 12.73 -1.81 15.11
N VAL A 151 11.89 -2.74 15.54
CA VAL A 151 11.90 -3.18 16.95
C VAL A 151 12.64 -4.49 17.13
N LYS A 152 13.27 -5.00 16.08
CA LYS A 152 14.08 -6.23 16.13
C LYS A 152 13.25 -7.43 16.53
N SER A 153 12.15 -7.60 15.81
CA SER A 153 11.24 -8.73 16.01
C SER A 153 10.99 -9.39 14.65
N THR A 154 9.87 -10.07 14.51
CA THR A 154 9.50 -10.73 13.28
C THR A 154 8.13 -10.27 12.83
N GLU A 155 7.88 -10.43 11.54
CA GLU A 155 6.57 -10.05 11.00
C GLU A 155 5.44 -10.81 11.70
N VAL A 156 5.66 -12.09 11.94
CA VAL A 156 4.63 -12.91 12.57
C VAL A 156 4.36 -12.44 13.99
N ALA A 157 5.41 -12.09 14.74
CA ALA A 157 5.23 -11.61 16.10
C ALA A 157 4.48 -10.28 16.14
N VAL A 158 4.78 -9.39 15.21
CA VAL A 158 4.06 -8.11 15.14
C VAL A 158 2.60 -8.36 14.81
N ARG A 159 2.34 -9.25 13.85
CA ARG A 159 0.96 -9.56 13.49
C ARG A 159 0.20 -10.15 14.67
N LYS A 160 0.84 -11.06 15.40
CA LYS A 160 0.18 -11.67 16.54
C LYS A 160 -0.17 -10.62 17.60
N LEU A 161 0.75 -9.67 17.82
CA LEU A 161 0.48 -8.61 18.77
C LEU A 161 -0.68 -7.72 18.29
N ARG A 162 -0.71 -7.42 16.99
CA ARG A 162 -1.84 -6.66 16.45
C ARG A 162 -3.16 -7.39 16.69
N GLU A 163 -3.16 -8.70 16.48
CA GLU A 163 -4.38 -9.48 16.72
C GLU A 163 -4.82 -9.41 18.18
N GLU A 164 -3.86 -9.49 19.07
CA GLU A 164 -4.18 -9.37 20.49
C GLU A 164 -4.74 -8.02 20.85
N TYR A 165 -4.18 -6.97 20.25
CA TYR A 165 -4.66 -5.60 20.48
C TYR A 165 -5.90 -5.27 19.68
N LYS A 166 -6.30 -6.13 18.76
CA LYS A 166 -7.42 -5.90 17.86
C LYS A 166 -7.17 -4.68 16.96
N ILE A 167 -5.91 -4.54 16.53
CA ILE A 167 -5.54 -3.52 15.56
C ILE A 167 -5.62 -4.15 14.20
N THR A 168 -6.70 -3.90 13.49
CA THR A 168 -6.93 -4.48 12.17
C THR A 168 -7.39 -3.37 11.23
N PRO A 169 -7.17 -3.56 9.93
CA PRO A 169 -7.60 -2.54 8.99
C PRO A 169 -9.10 -2.60 8.75
N PHE A 170 -9.60 -1.53 8.17
CA PHE A 170 -11.00 -1.43 7.79
C PHE A 170 -11.11 -1.43 6.28
N VAL A 171 -12.17 -2.06 5.77
CA VAL A 171 -12.41 -2.16 4.34
C VAL A 171 -13.29 -1.01 3.92
N LYS A 172 -12.80 -0.21 2.97
CA LYS A 172 -13.52 0.95 2.49
C LYS A 172 -13.76 0.85 0.99
N LYS A 173 -14.89 1.39 0.57
CA LYS A 173 -15.22 1.43 -0.85
C LYS A 173 -14.53 2.60 -1.52
N ILE A 174 -14.04 2.37 -2.73
CA ILE A 174 -13.55 3.46 -3.56
C ILE A 174 -14.76 4.10 -4.21
N ASP A 175 -14.85 5.40 -4.08
CA ASP A 175 -15.97 6.14 -4.66
C ASP A 175 -15.72 6.32 -6.14
N THR A 176 -16.33 5.50 -6.95
CA THR A 176 -16.21 5.62 -8.40
C THR A 176 -17.37 6.45 -8.92
N VAL A 177 -17.13 7.18 -9.98
CA VAL A 177 -18.23 7.86 -10.66
C VAL A 177 -18.93 6.84 -11.54
N ALA A 178 -19.25 5.73 -10.95
CA ALA A 178 -19.75 4.60 -11.73
C ALA A 178 -21.24 4.68 -11.94
N ALA A 179 -21.84 5.81 -11.67
CA ALA A 179 -23.25 5.96 -11.96
C ALA A 179 -23.54 5.71 -13.43
N GLU A 180 -22.57 5.99 -14.28
CA GLU A 180 -22.75 5.76 -15.71
C GLU A 180 -22.63 4.28 -16.06
N TRP A 181 -21.96 3.53 -15.23
CA TRP A 181 -21.72 2.11 -15.49
C TRP A 181 -22.13 1.36 -14.25
N PRO A 182 -23.26 0.71 -14.26
CA PRO A 182 -23.63 -0.09 -13.09
C PRO A 182 -22.69 -1.26 -12.95
N ALA A 183 -21.54 -1.00 -12.43
CA ALA A 183 -20.57 -2.05 -12.22
C ALA A 183 -21.03 -2.92 -11.07
N SER A 184 -21.00 -4.21 -11.27
CA SER A 184 -21.31 -5.13 -10.18
C SER A 184 -20.15 -5.32 -9.24
N THR A 185 -18.96 -4.86 -9.62
CA THR A 185 -17.77 -5.03 -8.82
C THR A 185 -17.64 -3.93 -7.78
N ASN A 186 -17.39 -4.32 -6.54
CA ASN A 186 -17.03 -3.37 -5.50
C ASN A 186 -15.52 -3.19 -5.52
N TYR A 187 -15.08 -1.95 -5.64
CA TYR A 187 -13.68 -1.60 -5.60
C TYR A 187 -13.35 -1.14 -4.19
N LEU A 188 -12.37 -1.80 -3.58
CA LEU A 188 -12.13 -1.68 -2.15
C LEU A 188 -10.67 -1.40 -1.86
N TYR A 189 -10.40 -0.88 -0.67
CA TYR A 189 -9.05 -0.75 -0.16
C TYR A 189 -9.08 -0.90 1.35
N LEU A 190 -7.91 -1.15 1.93
CA LEU A 190 -7.76 -1.28 3.38
C LEU A 190 -7.16 0.00 3.94
N THR A 191 -7.60 0.36 5.13
CA THR A 191 -6.99 1.48 5.83
C THR A 191 -7.09 1.24 7.33
N TYR A 192 -6.08 1.72 8.05
CA TYR A 192 -6.15 1.71 9.50
C TYR A 192 -6.76 3.01 10.04
N ASN A 193 -7.10 3.92 9.14
CA ASN A 193 -7.66 5.21 9.50
C ASN A 193 -9.16 5.22 9.27
N GLY A 194 -9.82 4.32 9.94
CA GLY A 194 -11.26 4.20 9.90
C GLY A 194 -11.76 3.62 11.20
N SER A 195 -13.05 3.51 11.31
CA SER A 195 -13.66 2.91 12.49
C SER A 195 -14.71 1.88 12.12
N THR A 196 -15.12 1.83 10.86
CA THR A 196 -16.12 0.87 10.40
C THR A 196 -15.77 0.39 9.01
N HIS A 197 -16.32 -0.76 8.66
CA HIS A 197 -16.25 -1.24 7.28
C HIS A 197 -17.40 -0.65 6.48
N ASP A 198 -17.19 -0.52 5.18
CA ASP A 198 -18.22 0.02 4.30
C ASP A 198 -19.14 -1.04 3.73
N LEU A 199 -18.91 -2.30 4.03
CA LEU A 199 -19.74 -3.37 3.52
C LEU A 199 -19.72 -4.52 4.49
N GLU A 200 -20.54 -5.53 4.20
CA GLU A 200 -20.64 -6.70 5.05
C GLU A 200 -19.83 -7.85 4.49
N PHE A 201 -19.55 -8.84 5.32
CA PHE A 201 -18.70 -9.96 4.95
C PHE A 201 -19.46 -11.27 5.20
N PRO A 202 -20.33 -11.63 4.27
CA PRO A 202 -21.16 -12.84 4.48
C PRO A 202 -20.40 -14.14 4.27
N GLY A 203 -19.21 -14.09 3.69
CA GLY A 203 -18.51 -15.31 3.35
C GLY A 203 -18.97 -15.87 2.01
N GLY A 204 -18.44 -17.02 1.65
CA GLY A 204 -18.85 -17.71 0.43
C GLY A 204 -18.11 -17.31 -0.82
N PHE A 205 -17.12 -16.44 -0.69
CA PHE A 205 -16.32 -16.01 -1.84
C PHE A 205 -15.13 -16.93 -2.05
N ILE A 206 -14.65 -16.95 -3.28
CA ILE A 206 -13.36 -17.56 -3.60
C ILE A 206 -12.37 -16.42 -3.85
N MET A 207 -11.24 -16.45 -3.16
CA MET A 207 -10.21 -15.44 -3.33
C MET A 207 -9.22 -15.88 -4.41
N VAL A 208 -8.98 -15.03 -5.38
CA VAL A 208 -8.08 -15.32 -6.48
C VAL A 208 -6.87 -14.39 -6.39
N LEU A 209 -5.69 -14.98 -6.31
CA LEU A 209 -4.44 -14.24 -6.23
C LEU A 209 -3.66 -14.44 -7.50
N GLY A 210 -3.29 -13.34 -8.14
CA GLY A 210 -2.44 -13.40 -9.31
C GLY A 210 -0.99 -13.44 -8.88
N SER A 211 -0.32 -14.51 -9.19
CA SER A 211 1.02 -14.71 -8.68
C SER A 211 2.07 -13.83 -9.34
N GLY A 212 1.73 -13.19 -10.45
CA GLY A 212 2.70 -12.39 -11.17
C GLY A 212 2.68 -10.92 -10.85
N VAL A 213 1.88 -10.50 -9.91
CA VAL A 213 1.76 -9.06 -9.64
C VAL A 213 3.03 -8.48 -9.06
N TYR A 214 3.91 -9.30 -8.52
CA TYR A 214 5.16 -8.79 -7.98
C TYR A 214 6.19 -8.56 -9.06
N ARG A 215 6.00 -9.13 -10.24
CA ARG A 215 7.02 -9.13 -11.25
C ARG A 215 6.62 -8.28 -12.41
N ILE A 216 7.38 -7.26 -12.62
CA ILE A 216 7.19 -6.39 -13.76
C ILE A 216 7.67 -7.12 -14.98
N GLY A 217 6.93 -7.06 -16.03
CA GLY A 217 7.32 -7.74 -17.25
C GLY A 217 6.61 -9.05 -17.47
N SER A 218 6.14 -9.68 -16.42
CA SER A 218 5.38 -10.91 -16.59
C SER A 218 3.93 -10.71 -16.18
N SER A 219 3.53 -9.49 -15.86
CA SER A 219 2.21 -9.24 -15.34
C SER A 219 1.11 -9.55 -16.34
N VAL A 220 1.39 -9.38 -17.62
CA VAL A 220 0.35 -9.61 -18.62
C VAL A 220 -0.09 -11.08 -18.61
N GLU A 221 0.87 -11.99 -18.59
CA GLU A 221 0.53 -13.41 -18.58
C GLU A 221 -0.26 -13.79 -17.33
N PHE A 222 0.16 -13.27 -16.19
CA PHE A 222 -0.52 -13.60 -14.96
C PHE A 222 -1.91 -12.97 -14.91
N ASP A 223 -2.05 -11.78 -15.47
CA ASP A 223 -3.36 -11.17 -15.54
C ASP A 223 -4.31 -11.99 -16.40
N TRP A 224 -3.82 -12.53 -17.50
CA TRP A 224 -4.63 -13.40 -18.33
C TRP A 224 -5.08 -14.64 -17.59
N CYS A 225 -4.17 -15.24 -16.83
CA CYS A 225 -4.52 -16.43 -16.06
C CYS A 225 -5.54 -16.10 -14.99
N ALA A 226 -5.37 -14.98 -14.32
CA ALA A 226 -6.29 -14.59 -13.29
C ALA A 226 -7.68 -14.30 -13.88
N VAL A 227 -7.71 -13.61 -15.02
CA VAL A 227 -8.98 -13.29 -15.66
C VAL A 227 -9.68 -14.57 -16.10
N GLY A 228 -8.93 -15.53 -16.66
CA GLY A 228 -9.52 -16.79 -17.04
C GLY A 228 -10.11 -17.53 -15.87
N CYS A 229 -9.41 -17.50 -14.75
CA CYS A 229 -9.89 -18.13 -13.54
C CYS A 229 -11.19 -17.47 -13.05
N LEU A 230 -11.20 -16.14 -13.05
CA LEU A 230 -12.40 -15.41 -12.63
C LEU A 230 -13.59 -15.75 -13.52
N ARG A 231 -13.34 -15.80 -14.83
CA ARG A 231 -14.42 -16.11 -15.76
C ARG A 231 -14.98 -17.49 -15.50
N GLU A 232 -14.11 -18.45 -15.28
CA GLU A 232 -14.56 -19.81 -15.03
C GLU A 232 -15.35 -19.91 -13.72
N LEU A 233 -14.86 -19.24 -12.67
CA LEU A 233 -15.58 -19.26 -11.40
C LEU A 233 -16.95 -18.60 -11.54
N ARG A 234 -17.01 -17.50 -12.29
CA ARG A 234 -18.29 -16.85 -12.52
C ARG A 234 -19.23 -17.75 -13.27
N ASN A 235 -18.72 -18.49 -14.26
CA ASN A 235 -19.53 -19.43 -15.01
C ASN A 235 -20.09 -20.52 -14.11
N GLN A 236 -19.38 -20.85 -13.05
CA GLN A 236 -19.83 -21.85 -12.08
C GLN A 236 -20.70 -21.24 -10.99
N GLY A 237 -21.03 -19.97 -11.09
CA GLY A 237 -21.88 -19.33 -10.11
C GLY A 237 -21.18 -18.94 -8.82
N LYS A 238 -19.86 -18.89 -8.84
CA LYS A 238 -19.10 -18.53 -7.64
C LYS A 238 -18.88 -17.04 -7.58
N LYS A 239 -18.91 -16.50 -6.38
CA LYS A 239 -18.53 -15.11 -6.16
C LYS A 239 -17.04 -15.04 -5.84
N THR A 240 -16.38 -13.99 -6.32
CA THR A 240 -14.93 -13.93 -6.26
C THR A 240 -14.43 -12.65 -5.64
N ILE A 241 -13.24 -12.76 -5.02
CA ILE A 241 -12.47 -11.64 -4.54
C ILE A 241 -11.14 -11.65 -5.27
N MET A 242 -10.76 -10.48 -5.77
CA MET A 242 -9.46 -10.31 -6.44
C MET A 242 -8.66 -9.27 -5.68
N ILE A 243 -7.36 -9.47 -5.60
CA ILE A 243 -6.45 -8.48 -5.01
C ILE A 243 -5.47 -8.06 -6.10
N ASN A 244 -5.40 -6.76 -6.35
CA ASN A 244 -4.49 -6.27 -7.39
C ASN A 244 -4.28 -4.77 -7.21
N TYR A 245 -3.02 -4.33 -7.25
CA TYR A 245 -2.73 -2.90 -7.14
C TYR A 245 -2.64 -2.21 -8.48
N ASN A 246 -2.71 -2.94 -9.57
CA ASN A 246 -2.63 -2.35 -10.90
C ASN A 246 -3.67 -2.96 -11.82
N PRO A 247 -4.94 -2.67 -11.54
CA PRO A 247 -6.02 -3.29 -12.32
C PRO A 247 -6.14 -2.76 -13.74
N GLU A 248 -5.44 -1.69 -14.07
CA GLU A 248 -5.57 -1.13 -15.43
C GLU A 248 -4.88 -1.96 -16.48
N THR A 249 -4.03 -2.87 -16.08
CA THR A 249 -3.35 -3.72 -17.05
C THR A 249 -4.34 -4.50 -17.91
N VAL A 250 -5.42 -4.98 -17.28
CA VAL A 250 -6.50 -5.67 -17.98
C VAL A 250 -7.81 -5.14 -17.42
N SER A 251 -8.01 -3.85 -17.63
CA SER A 251 -8.99 -3.13 -16.83
C SER A 251 -10.41 -3.63 -16.96
N THR A 252 -10.84 -3.96 -18.17
CA THR A 252 -12.23 -4.35 -18.36
C THR A 252 -12.52 -5.72 -17.82
N ASP A 253 -11.50 -6.55 -17.64
CA ASP A 253 -11.72 -7.94 -17.27
C ASP A 253 -11.82 -8.14 -15.77
N TYR A 254 -11.30 -7.21 -14.99
CA TYR A 254 -11.41 -7.34 -13.54
C TYR A 254 -12.80 -7.07 -13.02
N ASP A 255 -13.67 -6.52 -13.88
CA ASP A 255 -15.07 -6.39 -13.52
C ASP A 255 -15.75 -7.74 -13.37
N MET A 256 -15.08 -8.82 -13.72
CA MET A 256 -15.66 -10.14 -13.50
C MET A 256 -15.57 -10.58 -12.05
N SER A 257 -14.73 -9.95 -11.24
CA SER A 257 -14.74 -10.23 -9.82
C SER A 257 -15.86 -9.48 -9.13
N ASP A 258 -16.31 -10.00 -8.01
CA ASP A 258 -17.35 -9.32 -7.24
C ASP A 258 -16.75 -8.27 -6.33
N ARG A 259 -15.53 -8.51 -5.85
CA ARG A 259 -14.80 -7.57 -5.01
C ARG A 259 -13.37 -7.50 -5.51
N LEU A 260 -12.87 -6.29 -5.67
CA LEU A 260 -11.49 -6.07 -6.09
C LEU A 260 -10.83 -5.16 -5.08
N TYR A 261 -9.84 -5.70 -4.39
CA TYR A 261 -9.06 -4.92 -3.42
C TYR A 261 -7.85 -4.31 -4.12
N PHE A 262 -7.76 -3.00 -4.08
CA PHE A 262 -6.60 -2.28 -4.58
C PHE A 262 -5.52 -2.32 -3.52
N GLU A 263 -4.81 -3.43 -3.49
CA GLU A 263 -3.79 -3.64 -2.47
C GLU A 263 -2.67 -4.50 -3.02
N GLU A 264 -1.55 -4.46 -2.33
CA GLU A 264 -0.43 -5.32 -2.67
C GLU A 264 -0.75 -6.76 -2.31
N ILE A 265 -0.13 -7.69 -3.02
CA ILE A 265 -0.26 -9.10 -2.67
C ILE A 265 0.95 -9.44 -1.81
N SER A 266 0.79 -9.27 -0.52
CA SER A 266 1.80 -9.58 0.47
C SER A 266 1.17 -10.48 1.52
N PHE A 267 2.01 -11.12 2.31
CA PHE A 267 1.49 -11.96 3.39
C PHE A 267 0.56 -11.17 4.30
N GLU A 268 0.98 -9.99 4.70
CA GLU A 268 0.16 -9.19 5.62
C GLU A 268 -1.20 -8.88 5.04
N VAL A 269 -1.22 -8.37 3.80
CA VAL A 269 -2.48 -7.91 3.22
C VAL A 269 -3.39 -9.09 2.90
N VAL A 270 -2.84 -10.14 2.33
CA VAL A 270 -3.65 -11.31 1.98
C VAL A 270 -4.27 -11.91 3.25
N MET A 271 -3.48 -12.03 4.30
CA MET A 271 -4.01 -12.60 5.54
C MET A 271 -5.04 -11.68 6.20
N ASP A 272 -4.84 -10.36 6.11
CA ASP A 272 -5.85 -9.46 6.66
C ASP A 272 -7.18 -9.60 5.91
N ILE A 273 -7.12 -9.65 4.59
CA ILE A 273 -8.34 -9.81 3.80
C ILE A 273 -8.96 -11.17 4.06
N TYR A 274 -8.14 -12.21 4.13
CA TYR A 274 -8.63 -13.55 4.41
C TYR A 274 -9.38 -13.59 5.75
N ASN A 275 -8.79 -12.97 6.77
CA ASN A 275 -9.42 -13.01 8.09
C ASN A 275 -10.69 -12.18 8.15
N ILE A 276 -10.80 -11.14 7.34
CA ILE A 276 -12.01 -10.31 7.31
C ILE A 276 -13.10 -10.98 6.48
N GLU A 277 -12.76 -11.50 5.31
CA GLU A 277 -13.75 -12.00 4.36
C GLU A 277 -14.15 -13.43 4.61
N HIS A 278 -13.30 -14.23 5.24
CA HIS A 278 -13.54 -15.66 5.46
C HIS A 278 -13.93 -16.36 4.16
N PRO A 279 -13.08 -16.31 3.15
CA PRO A 279 -13.43 -16.95 1.87
C PRO A 279 -13.47 -18.47 2.01
N ASP A 280 -14.21 -19.12 1.10
CA ASP A 280 -14.30 -20.57 1.08
C ASP A 280 -13.04 -21.22 0.56
N GLY A 281 -12.27 -20.49 -0.25
CA GLY A 281 -11.04 -21.03 -0.79
C GLY A 281 -10.18 -19.92 -1.38
N VAL A 282 -8.93 -20.27 -1.64
CA VAL A 282 -7.96 -19.38 -2.24
C VAL A 282 -7.33 -20.09 -3.42
N ILE A 283 -7.29 -19.40 -4.55
CA ILE A 283 -6.71 -19.96 -5.76
C ILE A 283 -5.56 -19.09 -6.19
N LEU A 284 -4.43 -19.72 -6.48
CA LEU A 284 -3.27 -19.04 -7.06
C LEU A 284 -3.32 -19.25 -8.56
N SER A 285 -3.22 -18.17 -9.30
CA SER A 285 -3.26 -18.27 -10.75
C SER A 285 -2.02 -17.68 -11.39
#